data_ee97729b82a664267a5308bdca7f5c1f
#
_entry.id   ee97729b82a664267a5308bdca7f5c1f
#
_cell.length_a   1.000
_cell.length_b   1.000
_cell.length_c   1.000
_cell.angle_alpha   90.00
_cell.angle_beta   90.00
_cell.angle_gamma   90.00
#
_symmetry.space_group_name_H-M   'P 1'
#
loop_
_entity.id
_entity.type
_entity.pdbx_description
1 polymer ?
#
loop_
_entity_poly.entity_id
_entity_poly.type
_entity_poly.pdbx_seq_one_letter_code
_entity_poly.pdbx_strand_id
1 'polypeptide(L)'
;MVFDFKALVIIMMGAVLVNNYVLRQFLGVCPFLGVSKDLKSSAGMGVSVLFVMIMAAAATWPIQVYLLNPYGLGFMQTVVFVLIIATLVQLVEVVLRKFLPAIFASLGIYLPLMTTNCAVFAVTISNINNEYTFIEALVSATGAGLGFLLAMVIFTGVREETAAADPPQAFKGMPITLISAAILSLAFFAFEGVIENIFK
;
A
#
# COMPACT_ATOMS: atom_id res chain seq x y z
N MET A 1 0.93 20.71 -21.81
CA MET A 1 0.95 19.45 -21.05
C MET A 1 1.40 18.35 -22.00
N VAL A 2 2.69 18.10 -22.08
CA VAL A 2 3.20 16.95 -22.83
C VAL A 2 3.08 15.76 -21.88
N PHE A 3 2.17 14.86 -22.15
CA PHE A 3 2.08 13.60 -21.45
C PHE A 3 3.31 12.77 -21.83
N ASP A 4 4.36 12.82 -21.02
CA ASP A 4 5.50 11.93 -21.17
C ASP A 4 5.09 10.52 -20.70
N PHE A 5 4.58 9.74 -21.65
CA PHE A 5 4.24 8.33 -21.42
C PHE A 5 5.40 7.55 -20.78
N LYS A 6 6.64 7.90 -21.11
CA LYS A 6 7.83 7.35 -20.48
C LYS A 6 7.88 7.66 -18.99
N ALA A 7 7.60 8.89 -18.56
CA ALA A 7 7.59 9.29 -17.16
C ALA A 7 6.54 8.51 -16.35
N LEU A 8 5.32 8.33 -16.91
CA LEU A 8 4.26 7.55 -16.25
C LEU A 8 4.64 6.09 -16.06
N VAL A 9 5.27 5.46 -17.07
CA VAL A 9 5.74 4.08 -16.97
C VAL A 9 6.85 3.96 -15.94
N ILE A 10 7.80 4.89 -15.89
CA ILE A 10 8.88 4.91 -14.90
C ILE A 10 8.32 5.07 -13.49
N ILE A 11 7.36 5.97 -13.27
CA ILE A 11 6.70 6.17 -11.97
C ILE A 11 5.99 4.88 -11.54
N MET A 12 5.23 4.26 -12.44
CA MET A 12 4.49 3.04 -12.14
C MET A 12 5.43 1.87 -11.83
N MET A 13 6.44 1.60 -12.66
CA MET A 13 7.41 0.54 -12.43
C MET A 13 8.26 0.80 -11.18
N GLY A 14 8.65 2.05 -10.96
CA GLY A 14 9.34 2.47 -9.75
C GLY A 14 8.51 2.21 -8.49
N ALA A 15 7.23 2.53 -8.50
CA ALA A 15 6.33 2.32 -7.37
C ALA A 15 6.06 0.83 -7.08
N VAL A 16 6.00 -0.02 -8.11
CA VAL A 16 5.74 -1.47 -7.95
C VAL A 16 6.96 -2.21 -7.42
N LEU A 17 8.15 -1.97 -8.00
CA LEU A 17 9.34 -2.79 -7.77
C LEU A 17 10.34 -2.12 -6.83
N VAL A 18 10.70 -0.85 -7.07
CA VAL A 18 11.79 -0.15 -6.35
C VAL A 18 11.30 0.45 -5.05
N ASN A 19 10.23 1.24 -5.12
CA ASN A 19 9.66 1.94 -3.98
C ASN A 19 8.45 1.19 -3.39
N ASN A 20 8.56 -0.14 -3.27
CA ASN A 20 7.52 -0.90 -2.62
C ASN A 20 7.43 -0.51 -1.15
N TYR A 21 6.33 0.16 -0.78
CA TYR A 21 6.13 0.71 0.56
C TYR A 21 6.15 -0.37 1.66
N VAL A 22 5.73 -1.60 1.34
CA VAL A 22 5.71 -2.70 2.31
C VAL A 22 7.12 -3.26 2.54
N LEU A 23 7.81 -3.61 1.47
CA LEU A 23 9.07 -4.35 1.55
C LEU A 23 10.28 -3.46 1.79
N ARG A 24 10.26 -2.20 1.30
CA ARG A 24 11.37 -1.26 1.47
C ARG A 24 11.22 -0.38 2.72
N GLN A 25 10.01 0.15 2.94
CA GLN A 25 9.77 1.13 4.02
C GLN A 25 9.06 0.50 5.23
N PHE A 26 8.72 -0.78 5.18
CA PHE A 26 7.96 -1.49 6.23
C PHE A 26 6.62 -0.81 6.57
N LEU A 27 6.02 -0.12 5.61
CA LEU A 27 4.73 0.54 5.77
C LEU A 27 3.58 -0.39 5.36
N GLY A 28 2.53 -0.45 6.16
CA GLY A 28 1.42 -1.36 5.93
C GLY A 28 1.69 -2.79 6.43
N VAL A 29 2.59 -2.96 7.38
CA VAL A 29 2.95 -4.27 7.96
C VAL A 29 1.79 -4.87 8.77
N CYS A 30 0.91 -4.04 9.36
CA CYS A 30 -0.20 -4.53 10.16
C CYS A 30 -1.15 -5.47 9.37
N PRO A 31 -1.69 -5.09 8.22
CA PRO A 31 -2.45 -6.01 7.39
C PRO A 31 -1.58 -7.12 6.77
N PHE A 32 -0.33 -6.81 6.45
CA PHE A 32 0.63 -7.77 5.90
C PHE A 32 0.87 -8.96 6.83
N LEU A 33 1.05 -8.76 8.13
CA LEU A 33 1.22 -9.83 9.11
C LEU A 33 -0.11 -10.47 9.53
N GLY A 34 -1.18 -9.69 9.60
CA GLY A 34 -2.48 -10.13 10.12
C GLY A 34 -3.27 -11.01 9.15
N VAL A 35 -3.24 -10.69 7.87
CA VAL A 35 -4.12 -11.28 6.84
C VAL A 35 -3.42 -12.34 5.99
N SER A 36 -2.11 -12.41 5.97
CA SER A 36 -1.32 -13.29 5.09
C SER A 36 -1.35 -14.79 5.47
N LYS A 37 -2.47 -15.28 6.01
CA LYS A 37 -2.65 -16.70 6.36
C LYS A 37 -3.23 -17.51 5.19
N ASP A 38 -4.09 -16.90 4.39
CA ASP A 38 -4.78 -17.50 3.26
C ASP A 38 -4.59 -16.67 2.00
N LEU A 39 -4.30 -17.31 0.87
CA LEU A 39 -4.08 -16.61 -0.40
C LEU A 39 -5.32 -15.83 -0.86
N LYS A 40 -6.53 -16.37 -0.63
CA LYS A 40 -7.80 -15.69 -0.99
C LYS A 40 -8.00 -14.42 -0.18
N SER A 41 -7.76 -14.47 1.13
CA SER A 41 -7.86 -13.31 2.03
C SER A 41 -6.80 -12.26 1.72
N SER A 42 -5.57 -12.70 1.42
CA SER A 42 -4.45 -11.82 1.05
C SER A 42 -4.71 -11.09 -0.27
N ALA A 43 -5.19 -11.80 -1.30
CA ALA A 43 -5.53 -11.19 -2.58
C ALA A 43 -6.70 -10.22 -2.45
N GLY A 44 -7.76 -10.59 -1.72
CA GLY A 44 -8.91 -9.72 -1.45
C GLY A 44 -8.50 -8.44 -0.72
N MET A 45 -7.64 -8.56 0.29
CA MET A 45 -7.08 -7.42 1.02
C MET A 45 -6.24 -6.52 0.11
N GLY A 46 -5.36 -7.11 -0.71
CA GLY A 46 -4.51 -6.36 -1.64
C GLY A 46 -5.32 -5.56 -2.65
N VAL A 47 -6.36 -6.14 -3.24
CA VAL A 47 -7.28 -5.44 -4.16
C VAL A 47 -8.03 -4.30 -3.45
N SER A 48 -8.48 -4.53 -2.23
CA SER A 48 -9.19 -3.50 -1.46
C SER A 48 -8.27 -2.33 -1.10
N VAL A 49 -7.02 -2.61 -0.70
CA VAL A 49 -6.02 -1.57 -0.43
C VAL A 49 -5.67 -0.79 -1.70
N LEU A 50 -5.53 -1.46 -2.85
CA LEU A 50 -5.34 -0.81 -4.15
C LEU A 50 -6.46 0.20 -4.43
N PHE A 51 -7.71 -0.22 -4.26
CA PHE A 51 -8.87 0.65 -4.47
C PHE A 51 -8.86 1.86 -3.53
N VAL A 52 -8.58 1.63 -2.25
CA VAL A 52 -8.49 2.71 -1.25
C VAL A 52 -7.33 3.67 -1.56
N MET A 53 -6.17 3.18 -2.01
CA MET A 53 -5.04 4.03 -2.40
C MET A 53 -5.38 4.98 -3.55
N ILE A 54 -6.06 4.48 -4.59
CA ILE A 54 -6.51 5.29 -5.71
C ILE A 54 -7.51 6.36 -5.26
N MET A 55 -8.51 5.97 -4.45
CA MET A 55 -9.50 6.90 -3.91
C MET A 55 -8.87 7.96 -3.00
N ALA A 56 -7.94 7.55 -2.13
CA ALA A 56 -7.23 8.46 -1.24
C ALA A 56 -6.38 9.47 -2.03
N ALA A 57 -5.63 9.02 -3.03
CA ALA A 57 -4.85 9.92 -3.89
C ALA A 57 -5.73 10.91 -4.66
N ALA A 58 -6.86 10.44 -5.20
CA ALA A 58 -7.83 11.27 -5.93
C ALA A 58 -8.47 12.36 -5.05
N ALA A 59 -8.68 12.08 -3.75
CA ALA A 59 -9.29 13.03 -2.83
C ALA A 59 -8.26 13.97 -2.18
N THR A 60 -7.08 13.45 -1.80
CA THR A 60 -6.08 14.25 -1.08
C THR A 60 -5.37 15.24 -1.97
N TRP A 61 -5.14 14.90 -3.24
CA TRP A 61 -4.45 15.79 -4.17
C TRP A 61 -5.18 17.14 -4.39
N PRO A 62 -6.48 17.19 -4.75
CA PRO A 62 -7.17 18.46 -4.94
C PRO A 62 -7.29 19.25 -3.62
N ILE A 63 -7.46 18.58 -2.48
CA ILE A 63 -7.54 19.25 -1.19
C ILE A 63 -6.21 19.92 -0.85
N GLN A 64 -5.09 19.27 -1.14
CA GLN A 64 -3.77 19.86 -0.95
C GLN A 64 -3.59 21.10 -1.83
N VAL A 65 -3.86 20.98 -3.13
CA VAL A 65 -3.59 22.05 -4.10
C VAL A 65 -4.53 23.25 -3.93
N TYR A 66 -5.82 23.02 -3.68
CA TYR A 66 -6.82 24.09 -3.63
C TYR A 66 -7.06 24.63 -2.21
N LEU A 67 -6.81 23.83 -1.17
CA LEU A 67 -7.12 24.23 0.21
C LEU A 67 -5.84 24.51 1.02
N LEU A 68 -4.92 23.57 1.10
CA LEU A 68 -3.76 23.71 1.99
C LEU A 68 -2.70 24.67 1.46
N ASN A 69 -2.37 24.60 0.17
CA ASN A 69 -1.32 25.45 -0.42
C ASN A 69 -1.65 26.95 -0.35
N PRO A 70 -2.88 27.43 -0.68
CA PRO A 70 -3.19 28.85 -0.63
C PRO A 70 -3.18 29.43 0.79
N TYR A 71 -3.50 28.61 1.81
CA TYR A 71 -3.56 29.05 3.20
C TYR A 71 -2.25 28.84 3.98
N GLY A 72 -1.22 28.27 3.35
CA GLY A 72 0.07 28.03 4.00
C GLY A 72 0.04 27.04 5.17
N LEU A 73 -0.98 26.18 5.24
CA LEU A 73 -1.24 25.24 6.33
C LEU A 73 -0.48 23.90 6.17
N GLY A 74 0.74 23.94 5.66
CA GLY A 74 1.55 22.74 5.41
C GLY A 74 1.78 21.86 6.65
N PHE A 75 1.83 22.46 7.86
CA PHE A 75 1.99 21.68 9.09
C PHE A 75 0.73 20.86 9.47
N MET A 76 -0.45 21.24 8.97
CA MET A 76 -1.70 20.50 9.19
C MET A 76 -1.96 19.41 8.15
N GLN A 77 -1.13 19.29 7.14
CA GLN A 77 -1.26 18.32 6.05
C GLN A 77 -1.52 16.90 6.56
N THR A 78 -0.72 16.43 7.51
CA THR A 78 -0.83 15.09 8.10
C THR A 78 -2.20 14.85 8.73
N VAL A 79 -2.69 15.79 9.54
CA VAL A 79 -3.97 15.66 10.24
C VAL A 79 -5.14 15.64 9.26
N VAL A 80 -5.11 16.52 8.27
CA VAL A 80 -6.15 16.62 7.24
C VAL A 80 -6.18 15.34 6.40
N PHE A 81 -5.03 14.81 5.99
CA PHE A 81 -4.96 13.59 5.20
C PHE A 81 -5.48 12.37 5.95
N VAL A 82 -5.08 12.20 7.21
CA VAL A 82 -5.61 11.10 8.05
C VAL A 82 -7.13 11.19 8.18
N LEU A 83 -7.67 12.37 8.39
CA LEU A 83 -9.11 12.59 8.52
C LEU A 83 -9.86 12.28 7.23
N ILE A 84 -9.33 12.70 6.07
CA ILE A 84 -9.91 12.42 4.75
C ILE A 84 -9.89 10.92 4.48
N ILE A 85 -8.75 10.26 4.67
CA ILE A 85 -8.59 8.82 4.43
C ILE A 85 -9.55 8.04 5.34
N ALA A 86 -9.62 8.38 6.62
CA ALA A 86 -10.53 7.72 7.55
C ALA A 86 -12.00 7.87 7.12
N THR A 87 -12.41 9.07 6.73
CA THR A 87 -13.78 9.34 6.25
C THR A 87 -14.10 8.57 4.98
N LEU A 88 -13.18 8.54 4.02
CA LEU A 88 -13.34 7.80 2.76
C LEU A 88 -13.48 6.30 3.00
N VAL A 89 -12.61 5.73 3.84
CA VAL A 89 -12.65 4.29 4.10
C VAL A 89 -13.92 3.90 4.85
N GLN A 90 -14.38 4.72 5.80
CA GLN A 90 -15.68 4.50 6.47
C GLN A 90 -16.86 4.58 5.49
N LEU A 91 -16.80 5.51 4.54
CA LEU A 91 -17.83 5.60 3.49
C LEU A 91 -17.82 4.35 2.61
N VAL A 92 -16.65 3.88 2.19
CA VAL A 92 -16.49 2.63 1.43
C VAL A 92 -17.00 1.43 2.23
N GLU A 93 -16.73 1.38 3.54
CA GLU A 93 -17.23 0.34 4.43
C GLU A 93 -18.77 0.28 4.44
N VAL A 94 -19.42 1.43 4.63
CA VAL A 94 -20.89 1.52 4.63
C VAL A 94 -21.48 1.09 3.29
N VAL A 95 -20.85 1.48 2.17
CA VAL A 95 -21.26 1.10 0.82
C VAL A 95 -21.10 -0.40 0.60
N LEU A 96 -19.94 -0.97 0.94
CA LEU A 96 -19.67 -2.41 0.83
C LEU A 96 -20.64 -3.25 1.67
N ARG A 97 -20.92 -2.80 2.90
CA ARG A 97 -21.87 -3.47 3.79
C ARG A 97 -23.28 -3.52 3.21
N LYS A 98 -23.69 -2.47 2.50
CA LYS A 98 -25.04 -2.38 1.91
C LYS A 98 -25.16 -3.12 0.58
N PHE A 99 -24.16 -3.05 -0.30
CA PHE A 99 -24.25 -3.56 -1.67
C PHE A 99 -23.63 -4.96 -1.86
N LEU A 100 -22.62 -5.31 -1.07
CA LEU A 100 -21.85 -6.56 -1.23
C LEU A 100 -21.62 -7.26 0.11
N PRO A 101 -22.70 -7.74 0.78
CA PRO A 101 -22.58 -8.35 2.12
C PRO A 101 -21.72 -9.61 2.14
N ALA A 102 -21.60 -10.34 1.02
CA ALA A 102 -20.77 -11.54 0.91
C ALA A 102 -19.27 -11.20 0.97
N ILE A 103 -18.85 -10.11 0.32
CA ILE A 103 -17.46 -9.62 0.38
C ILE A 103 -17.19 -8.99 1.75
N PHE A 104 -18.17 -8.27 2.29
CA PHE A 104 -18.08 -7.69 3.62
C PHE A 104 -17.89 -8.76 4.70
N ALA A 105 -18.55 -9.91 4.62
CA ALA A 105 -18.40 -10.98 5.60
C ALA A 105 -16.99 -11.57 5.65
N SER A 106 -16.29 -11.63 4.50
CA SER A 106 -14.91 -12.10 4.43
C SER A 106 -13.86 -11.02 4.77
N LEU A 107 -14.16 -9.75 4.50
CA LEU A 107 -13.24 -8.62 4.70
C LEU A 107 -13.55 -7.79 5.95
N GLY A 108 -14.73 -7.94 6.55
CA GLY A 108 -15.25 -7.05 7.60
C GLY A 108 -14.37 -6.92 8.85
N ILE A 109 -13.65 -7.99 9.22
CA ILE A 109 -12.71 -7.97 10.35
C ILE A 109 -11.46 -7.14 10.01
N TYR A 110 -11.12 -7.01 8.72
CA TYR A 110 -9.90 -6.36 8.25
C TYR A 110 -10.11 -4.90 7.80
N LEU A 111 -11.37 -4.45 7.70
CA LEU A 111 -11.69 -3.07 7.32
C LEU A 111 -11.08 -2.01 8.26
N PRO A 112 -11.12 -2.17 9.59
CA PRO A 112 -10.42 -1.23 10.47
C PRO A 112 -8.90 -1.17 10.23
N LEU A 113 -8.29 -2.27 9.79
CA LEU A 113 -6.87 -2.32 9.42
C LEU A 113 -6.55 -1.56 8.13
N MET A 114 -7.56 -1.32 7.27
CA MET A 114 -7.40 -0.50 6.06
C MET A 114 -7.45 0.99 6.37
N THR A 115 -8.29 1.43 7.33
CA THR A 115 -8.41 2.85 7.72
C THR A 115 -7.11 3.40 8.29
N THR A 116 -6.38 2.59 9.04
CA THR A 116 -5.11 2.96 9.68
C THR A 116 -3.89 2.46 8.89
N ASN A 117 -4.06 2.13 7.60
CA ASN A 117 -2.96 1.59 6.80
C ASN A 117 -1.94 2.68 6.47
N CYS A 118 -0.76 2.55 7.07
CA CYS A 118 0.36 3.47 6.89
C CYS A 118 0.81 3.60 5.43
N ALA A 119 0.65 2.54 4.61
CA ALA A 119 1.03 2.57 3.20
C ALA A 119 0.13 3.51 2.39
N VAL A 120 -1.18 3.55 2.66
CA VAL A 120 -2.12 4.49 2.01
C VAL A 120 -1.71 5.93 2.31
N PHE A 121 -1.42 6.21 3.59
CA PHE A 121 -0.98 7.53 4.03
C PHE A 121 0.37 7.93 3.41
N ALA A 122 1.33 7.01 3.38
CA ALA A 122 2.65 7.26 2.80
C ALA A 122 2.60 7.60 1.31
N VAL A 123 1.76 6.90 0.54
CA VAL A 123 1.56 7.19 -0.89
C VAL A 123 1.01 8.60 -1.09
N THR A 124 0.02 9.02 -0.30
CA THR A 124 -0.56 10.36 -0.44
C THR A 124 0.45 11.47 -0.12
N ILE A 125 1.26 11.30 0.93
CA ILE A 125 2.34 12.25 1.27
C ILE A 125 3.43 12.24 0.20
N SER A 126 3.86 11.06 -0.24
CA SER A 126 4.90 10.94 -1.26
C SER A 126 4.52 11.62 -2.57
N ASN A 127 3.26 11.49 -3.00
CA ASN A 127 2.75 12.16 -4.19
C ASN A 127 2.84 13.68 -4.10
N ILE A 128 2.60 14.26 -2.91
CA ILE A 128 2.72 15.70 -2.70
C ILE A 128 4.18 16.14 -2.62
N ASN A 129 5.02 15.40 -1.90
CA ASN A 129 6.44 15.72 -1.75
C ASN A 129 7.21 15.66 -3.08
N ASN A 130 6.79 14.78 -3.99
CA ASN A 130 7.35 14.68 -5.33
C ASN A 130 6.69 15.66 -6.33
N GLU A 131 5.80 16.53 -5.86
CA GLU A 131 5.10 17.53 -6.69
C GLU A 131 4.39 16.92 -7.91
N TYR A 132 3.87 15.70 -7.79
CA TYR A 132 3.21 15.00 -8.88
C TYR A 132 1.93 15.72 -9.32
N THR A 133 1.72 15.76 -10.62
CA THR A 133 0.43 16.19 -11.20
C THR A 133 -0.67 15.18 -10.81
N PHE A 134 -1.94 15.58 -10.95
CA PHE A 134 -3.07 14.71 -10.59
C PHE A 134 -3.01 13.32 -11.24
N ILE A 135 -2.62 13.26 -12.52
CA ILE A 135 -2.52 11.99 -13.25
C ILE A 135 -1.33 11.16 -12.78
N GLU A 136 -0.19 11.77 -12.56
CA GLU A 136 1.00 11.09 -12.00
C GLU A 136 0.73 10.57 -10.59
N ALA A 137 0.01 11.32 -9.77
CA ALA A 137 -0.40 10.88 -8.44
C ALA A 137 -1.33 9.65 -8.47
N LEU A 138 -2.27 9.59 -9.43
CA LEU A 138 -3.12 8.41 -9.64
C LEU A 138 -2.31 7.20 -10.14
N VAL A 139 -1.40 7.41 -11.08
CA VAL A 139 -0.52 6.33 -11.59
C VAL A 139 0.42 5.83 -10.49
N SER A 140 0.99 6.72 -9.68
CA SER A 140 1.81 6.36 -8.53
C SER A 140 1.02 5.55 -7.51
N ALA A 141 -0.23 5.96 -7.19
CA ALA A 141 -1.10 5.25 -6.27
C ALA A 141 -1.50 3.85 -6.79
N THR A 142 -1.78 3.72 -8.10
CA THR A 142 -2.05 2.42 -8.71
C THR A 142 -0.82 1.53 -8.68
N GLY A 143 0.36 2.05 -8.99
CA GLY A 143 1.63 1.33 -8.90
C GLY A 143 1.91 0.86 -7.47
N ALA A 144 1.77 1.74 -6.48
CA ALA A 144 1.96 1.39 -5.08
C ALA A 144 0.98 0.31 -4.59
N GLY A 145 -0.29 0.39 -5.00
CA GLY A 145 -1.30 -0.62 -4.68
C GLY A 145 -1.03 -1.98 -5.32
N LEU A 146 -0.56 -2.01 -6.58
CA LEU A 146 -0.11 -3.23 -7.24
C LEU A 146 1.14 -3.81 -6.56
N GLY A 147 2.09 -2.97 -6.15
CA GLY A 147 3.25 -3.37 -5.36
C GLY A 147 2.88 -3.96 -4.01
N PHE A 148 1.87 -3.38 -3.34
CA PHE A 148 1.31 -3.92 -2.10
C PHE A 148 0.69 -5.31 -2.31
N LEU A 149 -0.13 -5.47 -3.35
CA LEU A 149 -0.77 -6.75 -3.69
C LEU A 149 0.28 -7.82 -4.01
N LEU A 150 1.29 -7.48 -4.82
CA LEU A 150 2.39 -8.37 -5.16
C LEU A 150 3.15 -8.82 -3.91
N ALA A 151 3.50 -7.90 -3.03
CA ALA A 151 4.17 -8.19 -1.77
C ALA A 151 3.34 -9.13 -0.89
N MET A 152 2.02 -8.90 -0.79
CA MET A 152 1.09 -9.74 -0.04
C MET A 152 1.03 -11.17 -0.57
N VAL A 153 0.92 -11.34 -1.89
CA VAL A 153 0.84 -12.67 -2.51
C VAL A 153 2.14 -13.45 -2.33
N ILE A 154 3.29 -12.82 -2.57
CA ILE A 154 4.60 -13.48 -2.38
C ILE A 154 4.78 -13.89 -0.92
N PHE A 155 4.47 -12.99 0.01
CA PHE A 155 4.64 -13.28 1.44
C PHE A 155 3.72 -14.38 1.95
N THR A 156 2.50 -14.46 1.42
CA THR A 156 1.57 -15.55 1.76
C THR A 156 2.15 -16.90 1.33
N GLY A 157 2.72 -16.99 0.13
CA GLY A 157 3.40 -18.20 -0.34
C GLY A 157 4.60 -18.59 0.54
N VAL A 158 5.44 -17.63 0.90
CA VAL A 158 6.57 -17.88 1.83
C VAL A 158 6.08 -18.37 3.19
N ARG A 159 4.95 -17.85 3.65
CA ARG A 159 4.38 -18.22 4.95
C ARG A 159 3.76 -19.61 4.95
N GLU A 160 3.12 -20.02 3.86
CA GLU A 160 2.60 -21.38 3.68
C GLU A 160 3.74 -22.40 3.70
N GLU A 161 4.82 -22.19 2.96
CA GLU A 161 6.01 -23.05 2.96
C GLU A 161 6.69 -23.09 4.33
N THR A 162 6.82 -21.96 4.98
CA THR A 162 7.44 -21.86 6.31
C THR A 162 6.62 -22.59 7.38
N ALA A 163 5.29 -22.56 7.28
CA ALA A 163 4.41 -23.29 8.18
C ALA A 163 4.49 -24.82 7.97
N ALA A 164 4.69 -25.27 6.72
CA ALA A 164 4.85 -26.68 6.38
C ALA A 164 6.20 -27.26 6.82
N ALA A 165 7.25 -26.44 6.95
CA ALA A 165 8.60 -26.84 7.31
C ALA A 165 8.80 -27.25 8.79
N ASP A 166 7.76 -27.18 9.63
CA ASP A 166 7.76 -27.51 11.08
C ASP A 166 8.95 -26.90 11.85
N PRO A 167 9.00 -25.57 11.99
CA PRO A 167 10.10 -24.89 12.66
C PRO A 167 10.19 -25.23 14.15
N PRO A 168 11.38 -25.10 14.79
CA PRO A 168 11.56 -25.31 16.22
C PRO A 168 10.57 -24.50 17.04
N GLN A 169 10.14 -25.03 18.18
CA GLN A 169 9.08 -24.41 19.00
C GLN A 169 9.35 -22.95 19.39
N ALA A 170 10.63 -22.58 19.56
CA ALA A 170 11.03 -21.21 19.90
C ALA A 170 10.76 -20.20 18.74
N PHE A 171 10.68 -20.66 17.49
CA PHE A 171 10.46 -19.83 16.32
C PHE A 171 9.03 -19.93 15.76
N LYS A 172 8.21 -20.85 16.27
CA LYS A 172 6.81 -20.99 15.82
C LYS A 172 5.99 -19.71 16.01
N GLY A 173 5.23 -19.33 14.98
CA GLY A 173 4.29 -18.21 15.02
C GLY A 173 4.88 -16.89 14.52
N MET A 174 4.78 -15.83 15.31
CA MET A 174 5.22 -14.48 14.92
C MET A 174 6.73 -14.34 14.62
N PRO A 175 7.66 -14.96 15.39
CA PRO A 175 9.08 -14.78 15.15
C PRO A 175 9.52 -15.20 13.75
N ILE A 176 9.09 -16.37 13.28
CA ILE A 176 9.48 -16.87 11.95
C ILE A 176 8.86 -16.01 10.84
N THR A 177 7.65 -15.51 11.06
CA THR A 177 6.98 -14.62 10.11
C THR A 177 7.76 -13.32 9.93
N LEU A 178 8.27 -12.74 11.02
CA LEU A 178 9.10 -11.52 10.98
C LEU A 178 10.47 -11.76 10.33
N ILE A 179 11.10 -12.89 10.60
CA ILE A 179 12.37 -13.28 9.97
C ILE A 179 12.18 -13.45 8.45
N SER A 180 11.11 -14.14 8.04
CA SER A 180 10.78 -14.32 6.63
C SER A 180 10.50 -12.99 5.93
N ALA A 181 9.80 -12.06 6.60
CA ALA A 181 9.57 -10.71 6.09
C ALA A 181 10.87 -9.92 5.94
N ALA A 182 11.79 -10.03 6.89
CA ALA A 182 13.10 -9.37 6.83
C ALA A 182 13.96 -9.91 5.68
N ILE A 183 14.01 -11.23 5.49
CA ILE A 183 14.74 -11.84 4.37
C ILE A 183 14.15 -11.42 3.03
N LEU A 184 12.83 -11.41 2.90
CA LEU A 184 12.14 -10.96 1.70
C LEU A 184 12.43 -9.49 1.39
N SER A 185 12.43 -8.64 2.42
CA SER A 185 12.77 -7.22 2.30
C SER A 185 14.21 -7.01 1.82
N LEU A 186 15.18 -7.76 2.35
CA LEU A 186 16.57 -7.71 1.90
C LEU A 186 16.73 -8.16 0.44
N ALA A 187 15.99 -9.18 0.01
CA ALA A 187 15.98 -9.63 -1.38
C ALA A 187 15.44 -8.53 -2.32
N PHE A 188 14.38 -7.83 -1.93
CA PHE A 188 13.83 -6.72 -2.72
C PHE A 188 14.75 -5.49 -2.73
N PHE A 189 15.50 -5.23 -1.66
CA PHE A 189 16.47 -4.14 -1.61
C PHE A 189 17.59 -4.33 -2.64
N ALA A 190 17.95 -5.57 -2.96
CA ALA A 190 18.94 -5.87 -4.00
C ALA A 190 18.47 -5.44 -5.41
N PHE A 191 17.16 -5.46 -5.69
CA PHE A 191 16.60 -5.00 -6.96
C PHE A 191 16.74 -3.49 -7.18
N GLU A 192 16.81 -2.69 -6.13
CA GLU A 192 16.99 -1.24 -6.22
C GLU A 192 18.29 -0.87 -6.95
N GLY A 193 19.41 -1.51 -6.57
CA GLY A 193 20.70 -1.26 -7.21
C GLY A 193 20.77 -1.66 -8.69
N VAL A 194 19.98 -2.65 -9.10
CA VAL A 194 19.93 -3.07 -10.49
C VAL A 194 19.17 -2.05 -11.35
N ILE A 195 18.05 -1.54 -10.85
CA ILE A 195 17.20 -0.60 -11.61
C ILE A 195 17.86 0.77 -11.72
N GLU A 196 18.50 1.28 -10.67
CA GLU A 196 19.28 2.53 -10.74
C GLU A 196 20.41 2.47 -11.79
N ASN A 197 21.04 1.31 -11.98
CA ASN A 197 22.07 1.12 -13.00
C ASN A 197 21.53 0.97 -14.43
N ILE A 198 20.27 0.53 -14.61
CA ILE A 198 19.66 0.36 -15.95
C ILE A 198 19.08 1.69 -16.46
N PHE A 199 18.63 2.58 -15.57
CA PHE A 199 18.00 3.86 -15.93
C PHE A 199 18.98 5.06 -15.89
N LYS A 200 20.25 4.84 -15.56
CA LYS A 200 21.30 5.84 -15.61
C LYS A 200 22.02 5.75 -16.95
#